data_cc996bac5196dfb50b00521051159885
#
_entry.id   cc996bac5196dfb50b00521051159885
#
_cell.length_a   1.000
_cell.length_b   1.000
_cell.length_c   1.000
_cell.angle_alpha   90.00
_cell.angle_beta   90.00
_cell.angle_gamma   90.00
#
_symmetry.space_group_name_H-M   'P 1'
#
loop_
_entity.id
_entity.type
_entity.pdbx_description
1 polymer ?
#
loop_
_entity_poly.entity_id
_entity_poly.type
_entity_poly.pdbx_seq_one_letter_code
_entity_poly.pdbx_strand_id
1 'polypeptide(L)'
;MISYKKSRNILKRSKIKIDNEVLQTDRCINRVAAENIFSKVNNPAANNAAFDGYVINSKDTKNLNKKKNKLFKILGTIAAGDRSINKKFKKFQTFEIMTGSIIPKGFDTIIPVEQAVFYPNKKKPEYIVIDKKIKKYQHIRFKGSDFKKNDLLVKKGTILQSGHILAFKSLGVNSIKVKKKPNILFFSTGNEISNKDKIPEWKVRNSNSYYCLLYTSPSPRDAH
;
A
#
# COMPACT_ATOMS: atom_id res chain seq x y z
N MET A 1 11.03 20.79 50.22
CA MET A 1 10.65 19.61 49.42
C MET A 1 9.27 19.90 48.78
N ILE A 2 9.05 19.57 47.52
CA ILE A 2 7.72 19.73 46.88
C ILE A 2 6.88 18.47 47.10
N SER A 3 5.56 18.64 47.28
CA SER A 3 4.66 17.48 47.43
C SER A 3 4.52 16.70 46.13
N TYR A 4 4.21 15.40 46.21
CA TYR A 4 3.93 14.54 45.05
C TYR A 4 2.88 15.16 44.11
N LYS A 5 1.78 15.69 44.65
CA LYS A 5 0.72 16.35 43.89
C LYS A 5 1.25 17.55 43.09
N LYS A 6 2.14 18.38 43.70
CA LYS A 6 2.75 19.55 43.07
C LYS A 6 3.71 19.14 41.95
N SER A 7 4.58 18.12 42.18
CA SER A 7 5.51 17.63 41.17
C SER A 7 4.77 17.04 39.97
N ARG A 8 3.74 16.21 40.20
CA ARG A 8 2.90 15.65 39.13
C ARG A 8 2.22 16.74 38.29
N ASN A 9 1.74 17.82 38.92
CA ASN A 9 1.13 18.93 38.21
C ASN A 9 2.15 19.70 37.36
N ILE A 10 3.38 19.88 37.82
CA ILE A 10 4.47 20.46 37.04
C ILE A 10 4.75 19.63 35.81
N LEU A 11 4.92 18.30 35.97
CA LEU A 11 5.17 17.38 34.85
C LEU A 11 4.03 17.39 33.81
N LYS A 12 2.77 17.37 34.27
CA LYS A 12 1.60 17.46 33.37
C LYS A 12 1.53 18.77 32.57
N ARG A 13 2.04 19.87 33.14
CA ARG A 13 2.07 21.18 32.47
C ARG A 13 3.29 21.34 31.56
N SER A 14 4.30 20.50 31.72
CA SER A 14 5.50 20.52 30.88
C SER A 14 5.15 20.07 29.48
N LYS A 15 5.22 20.96 28.50
CA LYS A 15 4.99 20.66 27.08
C LYS A 15 6.34 20.26 26.46
N ILE A 16 6.51 18.98 26.21
CA ILE A 16 7.68 18.46 25.48
C ILE A 16 7.44 18.71 23.99
N LYS A 17 8.25 19.55 23.38
CA LYS A 17 8.23 19.79 21.95
C LYS A 17 9.23 18.83 21.28
N ILE A 18 8.72 17.90 20.47
CA ILE A 18 9.54 16.99 19.68
C ILE A 18 9.59 17.53 18.25
N ASP A 19 10.79 17.76 17.73
CA ASP A 19 11.01 18.20 16.36
C ASP A 19 10.61 17.14 15.34
N ASN A 20 10.58 17.55 14.09
CA ASN A 20 10.31 16.68 12.97
C ASN A 20 11.60 16.41 12.19
N GLU A 21 11.64 15.29 11.48
CA GLU A 21 12.66 14.96 10.51
C GLU A 21 12.04 14.28 9.29
N VAL A 22 12.72 14.31 8.17
CA VAL A 22 12.31 13.61 6.95
C VAL A 22 13.12 12.32 6.84
N LEU A 23 12.44 11.19 6.73
CA LEU A 23 13.05 9.88 6.56
C LEU A 23 12.56 9.19 5.30
N GLN A 24 13.40 8.31 4.76
CA GLN A 24 12.98 7.34 3.75
C GLN A 24 11.92 6.40 4.35
N THR A 25 10.92 6.03 3.57
CA THR A 25 9.76 5.27 4.06
C THR A 25 10.11 3.93 4.68
N ASP A 26 11.15 3.25 4.20
CA ASP A 26 11.68 1.99 4.75
C ASP A 26 12.22 2.12 6.18
N ARG A 27 12.65 3.33 6.58
CA ARG A 27 13.15 3.65 7.93
C ARG A 27 12.07 4.21 8.87
N CYS A 28 10.81 4.17 8.44
CA CYS A 28 9.72 4.83 9.17
C CYS A 28 8.91 3.89 10.06
N ILE A 29 9.18 2.60 10.10
CA ILE A 29 8.49 1.65 10.99
C ILE A 29 8.68 2.12 12.45
N ASN A 30 7.59 2.08 13.24
CA ASN A 30 7.52 2.53 14.63
C ASN A 30 7.79 4.03 14.84
N ARG A 31 7.85 4.82 13.75
CA ARG A 31 7.93 6.29 13.84
C ARG A 31 6.52 6.88 13.84
N VAL A 32 6.39 8.10 14.35
CA VAL A 32 5.12 8.83 14.42
C VAL A 32 5.04 9.81 13.25
N ALA A 33 3.98 9.73 12.44
CA ALA A 33 3.73 10.66 11.35
C ALA A 33 3.59 12.12 11.88
N ALA A 34 4.39 13.05 11.34
CA ALA A 34 4.39 14.44 11.77
C ALA A 34 3.28 15.29 11.12
N GLU A 35 2.71 14.79 10.02
CA GLU A 35 1.65 15.46 9.25
C GLU A 35 0.72 14.39 8.63
N ASN A 36 -0.41 14.84 8.08
CA ASN A 36 -1.29 13.98 7.28
C ASN A 36 -0.59 13.63 5.97
N ILE A 37 -0.64 12.36 5.58
CA ILE A 37 -0.02 11.87 4.35
C ILE A 37 -1.12 11.48 3.39
N PHE A 38 -1.08 12.03 2.17
CA PHE A 38 -2.08 11.82 1.14
C PHE A 38 -1.48 11.14 -0.09
N SER A 39 -2.29 10.37 -0.80
CA SER A 39 -1.90 9.79 -2.07
C SER A 39 -1.72 10.88 -3.13
N LYS A 40 -0.59 10.84 -3.86
CA LYS A 40 -0.33 11.75 -4.99
C LYS A 40 -0.82 11.20 -6.33
N VAL A 41 -1.17 9.92 -6.37
CA VAL A 41 -1.55 9.19 -7.58
C VAL A 41 -2.79 8.32 -7.34
N ASN A 42 -3.41 7.86 -8.42
CA ASN A 42 -4.38 6.76 -8.33
C ASN A 42 -3.65 5.41 -8.37
N ASN A 43 -4.15 4.43 -7.63
CA ASN A 43 -3.69 3.05 -7.71
C ASN A 43 -4.91 2.10 -7.88
N PRO A 44 -4.96 1.30 -8.96
CA PRO A 44 -4.08 1.36 -10.13
C PRO A 44 -4.20 2.68 -10.90
N ALA A 45 -3.15 3.00 -11.68
CA ALA A 45 -3.08 4.25 -12.46
C ALA A 45 -4.04 4.29 -13.66
N ALA A 46 -4.46 3.13 -14.15
CA ALA A 46 -5.38 2.95 -15.26
C ALA A 46 -6.36 1.79 -14.96
N ASN A 47 -7.37 1.62 -15.81
CA ASN A 47 -8.21 0.42 -15.76
C ASN A 47 -7.41 -0.78 -16.26
N ASN A 48 -7.33 -1.82 -15.44
CA ASN A 48 -6.53 -3.01 -15.72
C ASN A 48 -7.39 -4.27 -15.77
N ALA A 49 -6.90 -5.29 -16.46
CA ALA A 49 -7.50 -6.61 -16.46
C ALA A 49 -7.39 -7.25 -15.05
N ALA A 50 -8.52 -7.70 -14.52
CA ALA A 50 -8.57 -8.44 -13.27
C ALA A 50 -8.35 -9.96 -13.47
N PHE A 51 -8.50 -10.44 -14.70
CA PHE A 51 -8.36 -11.85 -15.10
C PHE A 51 -7.67 -11.94 -16.46
N ASP A 52 -7.03 -13.06 -16.70
CA ASP A 52 -6.59 -13.46 -18.05
C ASP A 52 -7.81 -13.77 -18.90
N GLY A 53 -7.80 -13.33 -20.14
CA GLY A 53 -8.96 -13.53 -21.02
C GLY A 53 -8.96 -12.69 -22.27
N TYR A 54 -10.14 -12.32 -22.72
CA TYR A 54 -10.35 -11.60 -23.98
C TYR A 54 -11.11 -10.31 -23.73
N VAL A 55 -10.47 -9.17 -24.02
CA VAL A 55 -11.09 -7.86 -23.85
C VAL A 55 -11.97 -7.52 -25.04
N ILE A 56 -13.22 -7.13 -24.79
CA ILE A 56 -14.22 -6.79 -25.81
C ILE A 56 -14.93 -5.47 -25.53
N ASN A 57 -15.58 -4.93 -26.53
CA ASN A 57 -16.58 -3.88 -26.36
C ASN A 57 -17.95 -4.53 -26.08
N SER A 58 -18.49 -4.36 -24.90
CA SER A 58 -19.78 -4.94 -24.51
C SER A 58 -20.95 -4.55 -25.44
N LYS A 59 -20.87 -3.36 -26.06
CA LYS A 59 -21.90 -2.90 -27.03
C LYS A 59 -22.02 -3.83 -28.23
N ASP A 60 -20.93 -4.48 -28.64
CA ASP A 60 -20.92 -5.40 -29.77
C ASP A 60 -21.71 -6.69 -29.48
N THR A 61 -21.99 -6.97 -28.20
CA THR A 61 -22.73 -8.17 -27.77
C THR A 61 -24.23 -7.92 -27.53
N LYS A 62 -24.71 -6.65 -27.69
CA LYS A 62 -26.07 -6.23 -27.27
C LYS A 62 -27.18 -7.13 -27.78
N ASN A 63 -27.06 -7.58 -29.05
CA ASN A 63 -28.09 -8.34 -29.75
C ASN A 63 -27.71 -9.82 -29.93
N LEU A 64 -26.76 -10.33 -29.16
CA LEU A 64 -26.31 -11.73 -29.24
C LEU A 64 -27.15 -12.61 -28.32
N ASN A 65 -27.40 -13.85 -28.77
CA ASN A 65 -28.02 -14.93 -28.04
C ASN A 65 -27.60 -16.26 -28.67
N LYS A 66 -27.96 -17.42 -28.06
CA LYS A 66 -27.55 -18.77 -28.52
C LYS A 66 -27.86 -19.00 -30.01
N LYS A 67 -28.94 -18.42 -30.58
CA LYS A 67 -29.29 -18.53 -32.00
C LYS A 67 -28.53 -17.52 -32.89
N LYS A 68 -27.98 -16.46 -32.30
CA LYS A 68 -27.30 -15.37 -32.98
C LYS A 68 -25.95 -15.10 -32.32
N ASN A 69 -25.00 -15.96 -32.58
CA ASN A 69 -23.61 -15.80 -32.13
C ASN A 69 -22.79 -14.91 -33.09
N LYS A 70 -21.61 -14.49 -32.66
CA LYS A 70 -20.65 -13.75 -33.48
C LYS A 70 -19.23 -14.19 -33.17
N LEU A 71 -18.39 -14.19 -34.20
CA LEU A 71 -16.96 -14.38 -34.12
C LEU A 71 -16.29 -13.03 -33.89
N PHE A 72 -15.47 -12.98 -32.84
CA PHE A 72 -14.62 -11.82 -32.50
C PHE A 72 -13.19 -12.16 -32.88
N LYS A 73 -12.63 -11.42 -33.85
CA LYS A 73 -11.28 -11.65 -34.36
C LYS A 73 -10.23 -11.29 -33.30
N ILE A 74 -9.35 -12.21 -33.00
CA ILE A 74 -8.21 -11.99 -32.11
C ILE A 74 -7.14 -11.22 -32.89
N LEU A 75 -6.75 -10.05 -32.38
CA LEU A 75 -5.77 -9.17 -33.02
C LEU A 75 -4.34 -9.36 -32.51
N GLY A 76 -4.20 -10.04 -31.39
CA GLY A 76 -2.93 -10.30 -30.72
C GLY A 76 -3.14 -10.39 -29.21
N THR A 77 -2.03 -10.41 -28.48
CA THR A 77 -1.98 -10.54 -27.03
C THR A 77 -1.43 -9.24 -26.41
N ILE A 78 -1.96 -8.85 -25.25
CA ILE A 78 -1.50 -7.72 -24.46
C ILE A 78 -1.00 -8.25 -23.12
N ALA A 79 0.29 -8.15 -22.88
CA ALA A 79 0.92 -8.60 -21.64
C ALA A 79 0.93 -7.48 -20.56
N ALA A 80 1.09 -7.88 -19.31
CA ALA A 80 1.31 -6.92 -18.23
C ALA A 80 2.62 -6.14 -18.47
N GLY A 81 2.54 -4.82 -18.35
CA GLY A 81 3.68 -3.93 -18.64
C GLY A 81 3.72 -3.40 -20.07
N ASP A 82 2.90 -3.93 -20.99
CA ASP A 82 2.80 -3.39 -22.34
C ASP A 82 2.23 -1.98 -22.32
N ARG A 83 2.67 -1.18 -23.31
CA ARG A 83 2.12 0.16 -23.51
C ARG A 83 0.67 0.07 -23.97
N SER A 84 -0.17 0.96 -23.46
CA SER A 84 -1.57 1.04 -23.87
C SER A 84 -1.69 1.25 -25.39
N ILE A 85 -2.51 0.43 -26.03
CA ILE A 85 -2.79 0.55 -27.48
C ILE A 85 -3.80 1.67 -27.69
N ASN A 86 -3.36 2.74 -28.35
CA ASN A 86 -4.23 3.90 -28.68
C ASN A 86 -4.59 3.90 -30.17
N LYS A 87 -5.44 2.95 -30.56
CA LYS A 87 -5.99 2.84 -31.93
C LYS A 87 -7.52 2.77 -31.87
N LYS A 88 -8.17 3.09 -33.00
CA LYS A 88 -9.60 2.78 -33.19
C LYS A 88 -9.73 1.34 -33.65
N PHE A 89 -10.65 0.59 -33.07
CA PHE A 89 -10.91 -0.80 -33.39
C PHE A 89 -12.28 -0.90 -34.12
N LYS A 90 -12.39 -1.89 -34.99
CA LYS A 90 -13.67 -2.22 -35.66
C LYS A 90 -14.53 -3.06 -34.71
N LYS A 91 -15.80 -3.20 -34.99
CA LYS A 91 -16.69 -4.11 -34.27
C LYS A 91 -16.21 -5.55 -34.38
N PHE A 92 -16.50 -6.35 -33.35
CA PHE A 92 -16.16 -7.78 -33.29
C PHE A 92 -14.64 -8.06 -33.39
N GLN A 93 -13.84 -7.19 -32.80
CA GLN A 93 -12.42 -7.40 -32.58
C GLN A 93 -12.14 -7.57 -31.08
N THR A 94 -11.11 -8.33 -30.77
CA THR A 94 -10.67 -8.63 -29.40
C THR A 94 -9.16 -8.75 -29.33
N PHE A 95 -8.63 -8.62 -28.13
CA PHE A 95 -7.26 -9.00 -27.77
C PHE A 95 -7.33 -10.02 -26.65
N GLU A 96 -6.46 -10.99 -26.69
CA GLU A 96 -6.08 -11.71 -25.51
C GLU A 96 -5.40 -10.73 -24.55
N ILE A 97 -5.75 -10.76 -23.27
CA ILE A 97 -5.23 -9.82 -22.29
C ILE A 97 -4.85 -10.55 -21.01
N MET A 98 -3.66 -10.25 -20.49
CA MET A 98 -3.17 -10.83 -19.26
C MET A 98 -3.55 -9.97 -18.05
N THR A 99 -3.72 -10.59 -16.90
CA THR A 99 -3.98 -9.93 -15.62
C THR A 99 -2.99 -8.79 -15.37
N GLY A 100 -3.48 -7.64 -14.94
CA GLY A 100 -2.66 -6.45 -14.71
C GLY A 100 -2.43 -5.57 -15.93
N SER A 101 -2.72 -6.05 -17.16
CA SER A 101 -2.56 -5.26 -18.39
C SER A 101 -3.57 -4.13 -18.47
N ILE A 102 -3.17 -3.02 -19.10
CA ILE A 102 -4.05 -1.85 -19.29
C ILE A 102 -5.10 -2.16 -20.34
N ILE A 103 -6.37 -1.89 -20.02
CA ILE A 103 -7.49 -2.03 -20.96
C ILE A 103 -7.35 -1.00 -22.09
N PRO A 104 -7.28 -1.43 -23.38
CA PRO A 104 -7.20 -0.49 -24.50
C PRO A 104 -8.47 0.35 -24.64
N LYS A 105 -8.30 1.58 -25.11
CA LYS A 105 -9.43 2.48 -25.36
C LYS A 105 -10.40 1.87 -26.38
N GLY A 106 -11.69 1.85 -26.05
CA GLY A 106 -12.73 1.27 -26.87
C GLY A 106 -13.21 -0.11 -26.41
N PHE A 107 -12.53 -0.73 -25.48
CA PHE A 107 -12.96 -1.95 -24.80
C PHE A 107 -13.40 -1.65 -23.37
N ASP A 108 -14.33 -2.44 -22.84
CA ASP A 108 -14.96 -2.14 -21.56
C ASP A 108 -15.37 -3.37 -20.74
N THR A 109 -14.96 -4.56 -21.15
CA THR A 109 -15.22 -5.80 -20.40
C THR A 109 -14.28 -6.91 -20.83
N ILE A 110 -14.07 -7.90 -19.96
CA ILE A 110 -13.22 -9.07 -20.20
C ILE A 110 -14.06 -10.33 -20.07
N ILE A 111 -13.82 -11.26 -20.97
CA ILE A 111 -14.29 -12.65 -20.89
C ILE A 111 -13.10 -13.47 -20.40
N PRO A 112 -13.16 -14.09 -19.21
CA PRO A 112 -12.10 -14.97 -18.72
C PRO A 112 -11.79 -16.09 -19.73
N VAL A 113 -10.54 -16.48 -19.82
CA VAL A 113 -10.08 -17.50 -20.78
C VAL A 113 -10.82 -18.83 -20.61
N GLU A 114 -11.22 -19.18 -19.36
CA GLU A 114 -11.97 -20.40 -19.05
C GLU A 114 -13.40 -20.38 -19.61
N GLN A 115 -13.95 -19.19 -19.90
CA GLN A 115 -15.28 -18.98 -20.46
C GLN A 115 -15.25 -18.74 -21.96
N ALA A 116 -14.07 -18.66 -22.58
CA ALA A 116 -13.94 -18.40 -24.00
C ALA A 116 -14.14 -19.67 -24.82
N VAL A 117 -14.97 -19.55 -25.87
CA VAL A 117 -15.13 -20.60 -26.89
C VAL A 117 -14.33 -20.19 -28.13
N PHE A 118 -13.46 -21.07 -28.60
CA PHE A 118 -12.49 -20.76 -29.64
C PHE A 118 -12.91 -21.27 -31.01
N TYR A 119 -12.52 -20.54 -32.06
CA TYR A 119 -12.71 -20.93 -33.44
C TYR A 119 -11.43 -20.66 -34.25
N PRO A 120 -10.94 -21.55 -35.15
CA PRO A 120 -11.52 -22.87 -35.42
C PRO A 120 -11.28 -23.90 -34.30
N ASN A 121 -10.24 -23.73 -33.48
CA ASN A 121 -9.95 -24.61 -32.34
C ASN A 121 -9.10 -23.91 -31.29
N LYS A 122 -8.93 -24.54 -30.10
CA LYS A 122 -8.17 -23.98 -28.98
C LYS A 122 -6.65 -23.90 -29.21
N LYS A 123 -6.09 -24.77 -30.09
CA LYS A 123 -4.64 -24.79 -30.32
C LYS A 123 -4.12 -23.65 -31.18
N LYS A 124 -4.97 -23.17 -32.13
CA LYS A 124 -4.68 -22.01 -32.99
C LYS A 124 -5.95 -21.16 -33.11
N PRO A 125 -6.32 -20.42 -32.05
CA PRO A 125 -7.54 -19.64 -32.08
C PRO A 125 -7.33 -18.37 -32.93
N GLU A 126 -8.17 -18.19 -33.93
CA GLU A 126 -8.25 -16.93 -34.72
C GLU A 126 -9.36 -16.04 -34.21
N TYR A 127 -10.38 -16.65 -33.60
CA TYR A 127 -11.56 -15.98 -33.11
C TYR A 127 -12.00 -16.55 -31.78
N ILE A 128 -12.73 -15.75 -31.00
CA ILE A 128 -13.59 -16.25 -29.93
C ILE A 128 -15.04 -16.14 -30.36
N VAL A 129 -15.87 -17.10 -29.95
CA VAL A 129 -17.30 -17.14 -30.23
C VAL A 129 -18.06 -16.55 -29.04
N ILE A 130 -18.91 -15.58 -29.29
CA ILE A 130 -19.78 -15.00 -28.26
C ILE A 130 -21.24 -15.19 -28.68
N ASP A 131 -22.01 -15.87 -27.82
CA ASP A 131 -23.41 -16.26 -28.05
C ASP A 131 -24.37 -15.66 -27.01
N LYS A 132 -23.92 -14.68 -26.25
CA LYS A 132 -24.73 -14.02 -25.23
C LYS A 132 -24.35 -12.55 -25.06
N LYS A 133 -25.29 -11.77 -24.53
CA LYS A 133 -25.04 -10.39 -24.13
C LYS A 133 -24.08 -10.39 -22.90
N ILE A 134 -23.01 -9.65 -22.99
CA ILE A 134 -22.02 -9.48 -21.91
C ILE A 134 -22.26 -8.14 -21.22
N LYS A 135 -22.26 -8.15 -19.90
CA LYS A 135 -22.39 -6.91 -19.10
C LYS A 135 -21.12 -6.07 -19.20
N LYS A 136 -21.30 -4.75 -19.26
CA LYS A 136 -20.21 -3.80 -19.22
C LYS A 136 -19.47 -3.88 -17.89
N TYR A 137 -18.17 -3.65 -17.93
CA TYR A 137 -17.28 -3.55 -16.77
C TYR A 137 -17.03 -4.85 -15.98
N GLN A 138 -17.33 -6.01 -16.57
CA GLN A 138 -16.96 -7.27 -15.94
C GLN A 138 -15.44 -7.49 -15.99
N HIS A 139 -14.89 -7.99 -14.89
CA HIS A 139 -13.50 -8.37 -14.75
C HIS A 139 -12.48 -7.24 -15.00
N ILE A 140 -12.88 -6.02 -14.70
CA ILE A 140 -12.03 -4.83 -14.79
C ILE A 140 -11.72 -4.31 -13.39
N ARG A 141 -10.44 -4.12 -13.08
CA ARG A 141 -9.97 -3.40 -11.92
C ARG A 141 -9.84 -1.92 -12.29
N PHE A 142 -10.71 -1.09 -11.72
CA PHE A 142 -10.79 0.31 -12.10
C PHE A 142 -9.62 1.14 -11.58
N LYS A 143 -9.26 2.15 -12.36
CA LYS A 143 -8.35 3.20 -11.93
C LYS A 143 -8.76 3.75 -10.56
N GLY A 144 -7.84 3.77 -9.62
CA GLY A 144 -8.05 4.28 -8.27
C GLY A 144 -8.97 3.42 -7.41
N SER A 145 -9.16 2.13 -7.73
CA SER A 145 -9.96 1.23 -6.88
C SER A 145 -9.34 0.96 -5.51
N ASP A 146 -8.02 1.01 -5.40
CA ASP A 146 -7.34 0.82 -4.12
C ASP A 146 -7.13 2.17 -3.43
N PHE A 147 -6.57 3.14 -4.15
CA PHE A 147 -6.34 4.51 -3.68
C PHE A 147 -6.61 5.52 -4.79
N LYS A 148 -7.36 6.54 -4.48
CA LYS A 148 -7.52 7.70 -5.35
C LYS A 148 -6.48 8.77 -5.01
N LYS A 149 -6.11 9.57 -6.01
CA LYS A 149 -5.33 10.79 -5.75
C LYS A 149 -6.04 11.65 -4.69
N ASN A 150 -5.29 12.12 -3.70
CA ASN A 150 -5.72 12.88 -2.53
C ASN A 150 -6.44 12.08 -1.44
N ASP A 151 -6.53 10.75 -1.53
CA ASP A 151 -6.99 9.94 -0.41
C ASP A 151 -6.02 10.09 0.77
N LEU A 152 -6.57 10.20 1.97
CA LEU A 152 -5.79 10.24 3.21
C LEU A 152 -5.26 8.84 3.52
N LEU A 153 -3.95 8.66 3.45
CA LEU A 153 -3.27 7.40 3.74
C LEU A 153 -3.01 7.23 5.23
N VAL A 154 -2.50 8.30 5.87
CA VAL A 154 -2.14 8.28 7.29
C VAL A 154 -2.43 9.63 7.92
N LYS A 155 -3.04 9.62 9.09
CA LYS A 155 -3.27 10.83 9.90
C LYS A 155 -2.00 11.21 10.67
N LYS A 156 -1.79 12.51 10.88
CA LYS A 156 -0.79 13.04 11.82
C LYS A 156 -0.94 12.38 13.19
N GLY A 157 0.17 11.99 13.80
CA GLY A 157 0.21 11.34 15.11
C GLY A 157 0.08 9.82 15.07
N THR A 158 -0.15 9.21 13.90
CA THR A 158 -0.22 7.76 13.74
C THR A 158 1.17 7.14 13.85
N ILE A 159 1.30 6.04 14.59
CA ILE A 159 2.50 5.19 14.61
C ILE A 159 2.50 4.37 13.32
N LEU A 160 3.58 4.46 12.57
CA LEU A 160 3.72 3.82 11.27
C LEU A 160 4.05 2.34 11.42
N GLN A 161 3.34 1.51 10.69
CA GLN A 161 3.46 0.05 10.67
C GLN A 161 3.81 -0.43 9.26
N SER A 162 4.17 -1.70 9.10
CA SER A 162 4.53 -2.32 7.82
C SER A 162 3.47 -2.13 6.72
N GLY A 163 2.18 -2.21 7.06
CA GLY A 163 1.09 -1.96 6.11
C GLY A 163 1.09 -0.54 5.54
N HIS A 164 1.43 0.47 6.36
CA HIS A 164 1.57 1.84 5.87
C HIS A 164 2.76 1.97 4.91
N ILE A 165 3.87 1.29 5.20
CA ILE A 165 5.06 1.30 4.33
C ILE A 165 4.74 0.64 2.98
N LEU A 166 4.00 -0.48 2.99
CA LEU A 166 3.53 -1.13 1.76
C LEU A 166 2.69 -0.16 0.91
N ALA A 167 1.73 0.52 1.51
CA ALA A 167 0.90 1.52 0.80
C ALA A 167 1.76 2.67 0.25
N PHE A 168 2.72 3.19 1.01
CA PHE A 168 3.63 4.24 0.55
C PHE A 168 4.45 3.79 -0.66
N LYS A 169 5.05 2.59 -0.61
CA LYS A 169 5.84 2.05 -1.72
C LYS A 169 4.99 1.84 -2.97
N SER A 170 3.77 1.30 -2.83
CA SER A 170 2.86 1.09 -3.97
C SER A 170 2.40 2.41 -4.62
N LEU A 171 2.43 3.52 -3.88
CA LEU A 171 2.04 4.85 -4.35
C LEU A 171 3.23 5.75 -4.70
N GLY A 172 4.46 5.24 -4.65
CA GLY A 172 5.68 5.99 -4.96
C GLY A 172 6.03 7.06 -3.92
N VAL A 173 5.56 6.92 -2.67
CA VAL A 173 5.94 7.82 -1.57
C VAL A 173 7.27 7.35 -0.99
N ASN A 174 8.37 8.01 -1.35
CA ASN A 174 9.72 7.57 -0.97
C ASN A 174 10.20 8.13 0.37
N SER A 175 9.70 9.30 0.78
CA SER A 175 10.07 9.94 2.04
C SER A 175 8.88 10.63 2.66
N ILE A 176 8.85 10.69 3.98
CA ILE A 176 7.80 11.31 4.77
C ILE A 176 8.36 12.03 5.99
N LYS A 177 7.58 12.98 6.50
CA LYS A 177 7.91 13.73 7.70
C LYS A 177 7.42 13.00 8.94
N VAL A 178 8.32 12.69 9.85
CA VAL A 178 8.04 11.99 11.10
C VAL A 178 8.52 12.78 12.30
N LYS A 179 8.05 12.45 13.48
CA LYS A 179 8.59 12.97 14.73
C LYS A 179 9.99 12.38 14.99
N LYS A 180 10.94 13.21 15.42
CA LYS A 180 12.25 12.73 15.92
C LYS A 180 12.05 11.79 17.11
N LYS A 181 12.95 10.84 17.28
CA LYS A 181 13.01 10.07 18.53
C LYS A 181 13.42 11.01 19.66
N PRO A 182 12.74 11.01 20.81
CA PRO A 182 13.16 11.84 21.94
C PRO A 182 14.46 11.32 22.53
N ASN A 183 15.33 12.23 22.93
CA ASN A 183 16.46 11.87 23.79
C ASN A 183 15.97 11.76 25.22
N ILE A 184 16.20 10.60 25.84
CA ILE A 184 15.79 10.33 27.21
C ILE A 184 17.04 10.24 28.06
N LEU A 185 17.10 11.05 29.11
CA LEU A 185 18.11 10.98 30.16
C LEU A 185 17.47 10.36 31.40
N PHE A 186 18.11 9.39 31.93
CA PHE A 186 17.71 8.72 33.17
C PHE A 186 18.70 9.00 34.31
N PHE A 187 18.19 9.48 35.44
CA PHE A 187 18.96 9.77 36.60
C PHE A 187 18.47 8.94 37.77
N SER A 188 19.32 8.12 38.33
CA SER A 188 19.08 7.55 39.67
C SER A 188 19.52 8.53 40.75
N THR A 189 18.66 8.72 41.73
CA THR A 189 18.90 9.66 42.85
C THR A 189 18.97 8.91 44.15
N GLY A 190 19.94 9.29 44.98
CA GLY A 190 20.18 8.70 46.30
C GLY A 190 21.66 8.72 46.60
N ASN A 191 22.03 9.21 47.78
CA ASN A 191 23.43 9.24 48.23
C ASN A 191 24.01 7.85 48.45
N GLU A 192 23.16 6.86 48.66
CA GLU A 192 23.49 5.43 48.80
C GLU A 192 23.82 4.76 47.47
N ILE A 193 23.38 5.29 46.33
CA ILE A 193 23.53 4.65 45.02
C ILE A 193 24.94 4.90 44.47
N SER A 194 25.58 3.84 43.98
CA SER A 194 26.93 3.90 43.39
C SER A 194 27.02 3.07 42.10
N ASN A 195 27.73 3.63 41.10
CA ASN A 195 28.11 2.95 39.86
C ASN A 195 29.53 2.35 39.93
N LYS A 196 30.22 2.44 41.06
CA LYS A 196 31.60 1.91 41.23
C LYS A 196 31.58 0.38 41.43
N ASP A 197 32.63 -0.29 40.97
CA ASP A 197 32.75 -1.74 41.10
C ASP A 197 32.90 -2.18 42.58
N LYS A 198 33.68 -1.45 43.36
CA LYS A 198 33.82 -1.64 44.80
C LYS A 198 33.02 -0.59 45.54
N ILE A 199 32.08 -1.04 46.34
CA ILE A 199 31.20 -0.17 47.12
C ILE A 199 31.31 -0.51 48.63
N PRO A 200 31.27 0.47 49.53
CA PRO A 200 31.17 0.23 50.96
C PRO A 200 29.83 -0.42 51.33
N GLU A 201 29.74 -1.07 52.49
CA GLU A 201 28.54 -1.76 52.95
C GLU A 201 27.31 -0.86 53.10
N TRP A 202 27.50 0.44 53.31
CA TRP A 202 26.41 1.43 53.41
C TRP A 202 25.93 1.96 52.05
N LYS A 203 26.50 1.46 50.92
CA LYS A 203 26.04 1.82 49.54
C LYS A 203 25.42 0.63 48.84
N VAL A 204 24.53 0.93 47.87
CA VAL A 204 23.91 -0.05 47.00
C VAL A 204 24.31 0.18 45.55
N ARG A 205 24.38 -0.91 44.75
CA ARG A 205 24.67 -0.83 43.33
C ARG A 205 23.49 -0.25 42.59
N ASN A 206 23.76 0.58 41.57
CA ASN A 206 22.75 1.16 40.71
C ASN A 206 22.19 0.11 39.73
N SER A 207 21.36 -0.80 40.20
CA SER A 207 20.68 -1.78 39.36
C SER A 207 19.50 -1.20 38.62
N ASN A 208 18.79 -0.24 39.24
CA ASN A 208 17.54 0.32 38.68
C ASN A 208 17.75 1.09 37.38
N SER A 209 18.87 1.82 37.27
CA SER A 209 19.19 2.53 36.03
C SER A 209 19.39 1.57 34.87
N TYR A 210 20.12 0.49 35.06
CA TYR A 210 20.35 -0.55 34.05
C TYR A 210 19.04 -1.23 33.66
N TYR A 211 18.21 -1.60 34.63
CA TYR A 211 16.91 -2.20 34.37
C TYR A 211 16.01 -1.28 33.56
N CYS A 212 15.89 -0.02 33.96
CA CYS A 212 15.06 0.95 33.23
C CYS A 212 15.58 1.20 31.80
N LEU A 213 16.90 1.29 31.59
CA LEU A 213 17.48 1.45 30.26
C LEU A 213 17.20 0.24 29.39
N LEU A 214 17.34 -0.98 29.89
CA LEU A 214 17.07 -2.21 29.15
C LEU A 214 15.58 -2.35 28.81
N TYR A 215 14.69 -1.95 29.72
CA TYR A 215 13.24 -2.08 29.53
C TYR A 215 12.64 -1.00 28.64
N THR A 216 13.25 0.19 28.60
CA THR A 216 12.78 1.34 27.80
C THR A 216 13.54 1.54 26.50
N SER A 217 14.69 0.91 26.32
CA SER A 217 15.43 0.92 25.07
C SER A 217 14.73 0.05 24.03
N PRO A 218 14.67 0.45 22.76
CA PRO A 218 14.29 -0.46 21.69
C PRO A 218 15.21 -1.68 21.72
N SER A 219 14.64 -2.87 21.53
CA SER A 219 15.40 -4.12 21.49
C SER A 219 16.59 -3.99 20.54
N PRO A 220 17.76 -4.62 20.84
CA PRO A 220 18.90 -4.67 19.91
C PRO A 220 18.55 -5.21 18.52
N ARG A 221 17.41 -5.91 18.38
CA ARG A 221 16.88 -6.36 17.08
C ARG A 221 16.32 -5.23 16.21
N ASP A 222 16.06 -4.06 16.78
CA ASP A 222 15.53 -2.89 16.07
C ASP A 222 16.64 -1.90 15.64
N ALA A 223 17.89 -2.28 15.85
CA ALA A 223 19.10 -1.47 15.60
C ALA A 223 19.80 -1.79 14.26
N HIS A 224 19.05 -2.29 13.25
CA HIS A 224 19.56 -2.51 11.90
C HIS A 224 18.85 -1.65 10.88
#